data_eace917364ebb33d7ee70172ed203087
#
_entry.id   eace917364ebb33d7ee70172ed203087
#
_cell.length_a   1.000
_cell.length_b   1.000
_cell.length_c   1.000
_cell.angle_alpha   90.00
_cell.angle_beta   90.00
_cell.angle_gamma   90.00
#
_symmetry.space_group_name_H-M   'P 1'
#
loop_
_entity.id
_entity.type
_entity.pdbx_description
1 polymer ?
#
loop_
_entity_poly.entity_id
_entity_poly.type
_entity_poly.pdbx_seq_one_letter_code
_entity_poly.pdbx_strand_id
1 'polypeptide(L)' 'MPYMENHTLYYKKQCPFCQKVLRFMDDNKITMATRDPLQPGNQNDLVRIGGKKQGPCLVINGKPLYESDDIIAYLRSTNA' A
#
# COMPACT_ATOMS: atom_id res chain seq x y z
N MET A 1 -7.55 -15.81 -7.99
CA MET A 1 -7.00 -14.95 -6.95
C MET A 1 -7.81 -13.68 -6.85
N PRO A 2 -8.28 -13.33 -5.68
CA PRO A 2 -9.04 -12.11 -5.53
C PRO A 2 -8.15 -10.88 -5.70
N TYR A 3 -8.56 -10.03 -6.62
CA TYR A 3 -7.96 -8.71 -6.76
C TYR A 3 -8.72 -7.76 -5.83
N MET A 4 -7.98 -7.03 -4.99
CA MET A 4 -8.61 -6.11 -4.03
C MET A 4 -8.97 -4.81 -4.73
N GLU A 5 -10.21 -4.67 -5.14
CA GLU A 5 -10.70 -3.45 -5.77
C GLU A 5 -10.77 -2.33 -4.74
N ASN A 6 -10.63 -1.09 -5.22
CA ASN A 6 -10.65 0.11 -4.37
C ASN A 6 -9.50 0.17 -3.38
N HIS A 7 -8.45 -0.61 -3.62
CA HIS A 7 -7.22 -0.59 -2.82
C HIS A 7 -6.05 -0.23 -3.72
N THR A 8 -5.18 0.65 -3.24
CA THR A 8 -3.96 1.02 -3.94
C THR A 8 -2.83 1.11 -2.93
N LEU A 9 -1.74 0.39 -3.19
CA LEU A 9 -0.57 0.44 -2.33
C LEU A 9 0.47 1.37 -2.95
N TYR A 10 0.82 2.43 -2.22
CA TYR A 10 1.92 3.31 -2.58
C TYR A 10 3.16 2.83 -1.87
N TYR A 11 4.21 2.50 -2.60
CA TYR A 11 5.43 1.96 -2.00
C TYR A 11 6.67 2.42 -2.77
N LYS A 12 7.79 2.48 -2.05
CA LYS A 12 9.11 2.73 -2.64
C LYS A 12 9.86 1.41 -2.68
N LYS A 13 10.50 1.11 -3.82
CA LYS A 13 11.18 -0.18 -4.01
C LYS A 13 12.30 -0.41 -3.02
N GLN A 14 12.96 0.65 -2.57
CA GLN A 14 14.11 0.56 -1.68
C GLN A 14 13.77 0.68 -0.20
N CYS A 15 12.49 0.78 0.13
CA CYS A 15 12.06 0.94 1.52
C CYS A 15 11.90 -0.43 2.18
N PRO A 16 12.60 -0.73 3.28
CA PRO A 16 12.47 -2.02 3.96
C PRO A 16 11.04 -2.30 4.44
N PHE A 17 10.36 -1.28 4.92
CA PHE A 17 8.96 -1.44 5.36
C PHE A 17 8.03 -1.73 4.21
N CYS A 18 8.29 -1.14 3.05
CA CYS A 18 7.52 -1.45 1.85
C CYS A 18 7.75 -2.89 1.41
N GLN A 19 9.00 -3.35 1.46
CA GLN A 19 9.33 -4.73 1.11
C GLN A 19 8.60 -5.73 2.01
N LYS A 20 8.47 -5.41 3.27
CA LYS A 20 7.75 -6.25 4.22
C LYS A 20 6.29 -6.43 3.81
N VAL A 21 5.64 -5.35 3.40
CA VAL A 21 4.25 -5.41 2.94
C VAL A 21 4.14 -6.20 1.63
N LEU A 22 5.05 -5.94 0.70
CA LEU A 22 5.05 -6.64 -0.59
C LEU A 22 5.26 -8.14 -0.43
N ARG A 23 6.16 -8.52 0.48
CA ARG A 23 6.40 -9.94 0.77
C ARG A 23 5.16 -10.59 1.35
N PHE A 24 4.48 -9.91 2.27
CA PHE A 24 3.25 -10.44 2.85
C PHE A 24 2.18 -10.65 1.78
N MET A 25 2.05 -9.68 0.87
CA MET A 25 1.11 -9.80 -0.24
C MET A 25 1.43 -10.99 -1.13
N ASP A 26 2.72 -11.17 -1.45
CA ASP A 26 3.15 -12.26 -2.29
C ASP A 26 2.91 -13.62 -1.63
N ASP A 27 3.25 -13.73 -0.34
CA ASP A 27 3.08 -14.97 0.42
C ASP A 27 1.61 -15.38 0.53
N ASN A 28 0.72 -14.41 0.56
CA ASN A 28 -0.72 -14.65 0.71
C ASN A 28 -1.48 -14.48 -0.60
N LYS A 29 -0.76 -14.28 -1.70
CA LYS A 29 -1.31 -14.15 -3.05
C LYS A 29 -2.36 -13.04 -3.15
N ILE A 30 -2.06 -11.92 -2.49
CA ILE A 30 -2.91 -10.73 -2.53
C ILE A 30 -2.48 -9.87 -3.71
N THR A 31 -3.45 -9.42 -4.52
CA THR A 31 -3.18 -8.52 -5.65
C THR A 31 -4.01 -7.25 -5.52
N MET A 32 -3.43 -6.12 -5.88
CA MET A 32 -4.10 -4.83 -5.91
C MET A 32 -3.28 -3.86 -6.76
N ALA A 33 -3.83 -2.70 -7.06
CA ALA A 33 -3.09 -1.66 -7.75
C ALA A 33 -1.91 -1.20 -6.90
N THR A 34 -0.76 -1.00 -7.51
CA THR A 34 0.43 -0.50 -6.82
C THR A 34 0.97 0.71 -7.56
N ARG A 35 1.54 1.67 -6.83
CA ARG A 35 2.12 2.87 -7.41
C ARG A 35 3.40 3.23 -6.70
N ASP A 36 4.39 3.68 -7.47
CA ASP A 36 5.67 4.14 -6.93
C ASP A 36 5.60 5.65 -6.73
N PRO A 37 5.71 6.14 -5.48
CA PRO A 37 5.66 7.58 -5.20
C PRO A 37 6.77 8.39 -5.88
N LEU A 38 7.86 7.75 -6.31
CA LEU A 38 8.93 8.43 -7.00
C LEU A 38 8.58 8.80 -8.43
N GLN A 39 7.54 8.18 -9.02
CA GLN A 39 7.10 8.53 -10.35
C GLN A 39 6.33 9.85 -10.32
N PRO A 40 6.46 10.66 -11.38
CA PRO A 40 5.75 11.94 -11.45
C PRO A 40 4.24 11.77 -11.26
N GLY A 41 3.67 12.59 -10.42
CA GLY A 41 2.24 12.58 -10.13
C GLY A 41 1.83 11.68 -8.97
N ASN A 42 2.53 10.56 -8.76
CA ASN A 42 2.15 9.62 -7.69
C ASN A 42 2.39 10.20 -6.30
N GLN A 43 3.51 10.91 -6.11
CA GLN A 43 3.80 11.55 -4.84
C GLN A 43 2.79 12.63 -4.51
N ASN A 44 2.37 13.40 -5.51
CA ASN A 44 1.36 14.43 -5.33
C ASN A 44 0.02 13.82 -4.92
N ASP A 45 -0.34 12.69 -5.53
CA ASP A 45 -1.56 11.97 -5.17
C ASP A 45 -1.49 11.48 -3.73
N LEU A 46 -0.35 10.94 -3.32
CA LEU A 46 -0.17 10.44 -1.96
C LEU A 46 -0.31 11.56 -0.93
N VAL A 47 0.30 12.71 -1.19
CA VAL A 47 0.20 13.86 -0.29
C VAL A 47 -1.23 14.38 -0.24
N ARG A 48 -1.91 14.44 -1.39
CA ARG A 48 -3.29 14.93 -1.47
C ARG A 48 -4.23 14.04 -0.67
N ILE A 49 -4.07 12.72 -0.75
CA ILE A 49 -4.94 11.77 -0.06
C ILE A 49 -4.64 11.72 1.43
N GLY A 50 -3.37 11.60 1.79
CA GLY A 50 -2.96 11.34 3.17
C GLY A 50 -2.27 12.49 3.87
N GLY A 51 -1.86 13.52 3.15
CA GLY A 51 -1.14 14.64 3.72
C GLY A 51 0.31 14.34 4.11
N LYS A 52 0.82 13.17 3.75
CA LYS A 52 2.17 12.75 4.10
C LYS A 52 2.88 12.13 2.91
N LYS A 53 4.17 12.37 2.80
CA LYS A 53 5.05 11.75 1.81
C LYS A 53 5.68 10.48 2.40
N GLN A 54 4.87 9.59 2.89
CA GLN A 54 5.35 8.44 3.63
C GLN A 54 4.94 7.14 2.92
N GLY A 55 5.87 6.24 2.78
CA GLY A 55 5.61 4.89 2.30
C GLY A 55 5.96 3.87 3.37
N PRO A 56 5.32 2.71 3.41
CA PRO A 56 4.20 2.36 2.55
C PRO A 56 2.91 3.05 2.97
N CYS A 57 2.00 3.20 2.01
CA CYS A 57 0.67 3.73 2.30
C CYS A 57 -0.35 2.91 1.53
N LEU A 58 -1.30 2.32 2.24
CA LEU A 58 -2.41 1.60 1.62
C LEU A 58 -3.62 2.52 1.58
N VAL A 59 -4.10 2.82 0.39
CA VAL A 59 -5.30 3.63 0.21
C VAL A 59 -6.48 2.71 0.05
N ILE A 60 -7.45 2.83 0.94
CA ILE A 60 -8.65 1.99 0.99
C ILE A 60 -9.85 2.89 0.76
N ASN A 61 -10.49 2.78 -0.40
CA ASN A 61 -11.64 3.62 -0.77
C ASN A 61 -11.34 5.11 -0.59
N GLY A 62 -10.12 5.52 -0.94
CA GLY A 62 -9.68 6.91 -0.83
C GLY A 62 -9.15 7.31 0.53
N LYS A 63 -9.10 6.40 1.50
CA LYS A 63 -8.60 6.68 2.85
C LYS A 63 -7.22 6.07 3.05
N PRO A 64 -6.24 6.83 3.54
CA PRO A 64 -4.90 6.33 3.72
C PRO A 64 -4.73 5.51 5.01
N LEU A 65 -3.92 4.46 4.91
CA LEU A 65 -3.49 3.67 6.07
C LEU A 65 -1.98 3.58 6.02
N TYR A 66 -1.31 4.17 7.01
CA TYR A 66 0.14 4.18 7.09
C TYR A 66 0.63 3.07 8.01
N GLU A 67 1.94 2.90 8.12
CA GLU A 67 2.63 1.92 8.95
C GLU A 67 2.49 0.50 8.39
N SER A 68 3.64 -0.12 8.12
CA SER A 68 3.66 -1.45 7.52
C SER A 68 2.94 -2.49 8.36
N ASP A 69 3.09 -2.42 9.68
CA ASP A 69 2.45 -3.40 10.57
C ASP A 69 0.93 -3.26 10.56
N ASP A 70 0.43 -2.02 10.50
CA ASP A 70 -1.01 -1.78 10.43
C ASP A 70 -1.58 -2.23 9.09
N ILE A 71 -0.83 -2.01 8.01
CA ILE A 71 -1.23 -2.46 6.68
C ILE A 71 -1.30 -3.99 6.65
N ILE A 72 -0.30 -4.66 7.18
CA ILE A 72 -0.26 -6.12 7.23
C ILE A 72 -1.41 -6.67 8.08
N ALA A 73 -1.68 -6.04 9.22
CA ALA A 73 -2.79 -6.45 10.08
C ALA A 73 -4.12 -6.32 9.36
N TYR A 74 -4.31 -5.22 8.62
CA TYR A 74 -5.52 -5.02 7.82
C TYR A 74 -5.66 -6.10 6.75
N LEU A 75 -4.58 -6.35 6.01
CA LEU A 75 -4.61 -7.35 4.93
C LEU A 75 -4.85 -8.74 5.46
N ARG A 76 -4.27 -9.07 6.62
CA ARG A 76 -4.48 -10.36 7.27
C ARG A 76 -5.95 -10.52 7.65
N SER A 77 -6.55 -9.47 8.17
CA SER A 77 -7.95 -9.46 8.58
C SER A 77 -8.89 -9.66 7.40
N THR A 78 -8.61 -9.00 6.28
CA THR A 78 -9.48 -9.09 5.10
C THR A 78 -9.28 -10.37 4.30
N ASN A 79 -8.11 -11.00 4.43
CA ASN A 79 -7.75 -12.17 3.65
C ASN A 79 -7.91 -13.47 4.46
N ALA A 80 -8.47 -13.38 5.61
CA ALA A 80 -8.65 -14.54 6.49
C ALA A 80 -9.75 -15.49 5.98
#